data_1e6bf1accb375de2240cd670e8918c13
#
_entry.id   1e6bf1accb375de2240cd670e8918c13
#
_cell.length_a   1.000
_cell.length_b   1.000
_cell.length_c   1.000
_cell.angle_alpha   90.00
_cell.angle_beta   90.00
_cell.angle_gamma   90.00
#
_symmetry.space_group_name_H-M   'P 1'
#
loop_
_entity.id
_entity.type
_entity.pdbx_description
1 polymer ?
#
loop_
_entity_poly.entity_id
_entity_poly.type
_entity_poly.pdbx_seq_one_letter_code
_entity_poly.pdbx_strand_id
1 'polypeptide(L)'
;MNTFEARLQVKEGAKPKFCKGRSVPFALKGAIDRELDHLEADRILEKVSYSEWATPVVPVPKTEGQLQLCGDYKVTINPVLEVDQYPLPKPDNIFATLATGKFFTKIDLTHAYQ
;
A
#
# COMPACT_ATOMS: atom_id res chain seq x y z
N MET A 1 -11.15 3.47 -12.20
CA MET A 1 -11.69 4.33 -11.11
C MET A 1 -10.85 5.60 -11.01
N ASN A 2 -10.98 6.48 -12.01
CA ASN A 2 -10.12 7.68 -12.11
C ASN A 2 -10.64 8.92 -11.37
N THR A 3 -11.63 8.79 -10.50
CA THR A 3 -12.30 9.95 -9.88
C THR A 3 -12.32 9.94 -8.35
N PHE A 4 -11.77 8.89 -7.73
CA PHE A 4 -11.73 8.79 -6.28
C PHE A 4 -10.27 8.86 -5.78
N GLU A 5 -9.96 9.90 -5.04
CA GLU A 5 -8.70 10.05 -4.32
C GLU A 5 -8.95 9.83 -2.82
N ALA A 6 -8.24 8.88 -2.23
CA ALA A 6 -8.23 8.70 -0.79
C ALA A 6 -7.43 9.84 -0.14
N ARG A 7 -8.05 10.61 0.75
CA ARG A 7 -7.37 11.65 1.53
C ARG A 7 -7.00 11.11 2.89
N LEU A 8 -5.73 11.08 3.18
CA LEU A 8 -5.22 10.72 4.49
C LEU A 8 -5.24 11.95 5.41
N GLN A 9 -5.90 11.81 6.55
CA GLN A 9 -5.92 12.86 7.58
C GLN A 9 -4.92 12.50 8.67
N VAL A 10 -3.99 13.40 8.94
CA VAL A 10 -3.01 13.26 10.02
C VAL A 10 -3.49 14.01 11.25
N LYS A 11 -3.26 13.46 12.43
CA LYS A 11 -3.58 14.08 13.71
C LYS A 11 -2.94 15.44 13.84
N GLU A 12 -3.65 16.37 14.46
CA GLU A 12 -3.13 17.71 14.72
C GLU A 12 -1.81 17.65 15.50
N GLY A 13 -0.84 18.44 15.09
CA GLY A 13 0.49 18.45 15.70
C GLY A 13 1.40 17.26 15.32
N ALA A 14 0.97 16.38 14.43
CA ALA A 14 1.82 15.30 13.92
C ALA A 14 3.04 15.86 13.21
N LYS A 15 4.23 15.34 13.58
CA LYS A 15 5.49 15.74 12.94
C LYS A 15 5.84 14.79 11.82
N PRO A 16 6.29 15.28 10.67
CA PRO A 16 6.81 14.46 9.59
C PRO A 16 7.91 13.51 10.07
N LYS A 17 7.94 12.31 9.53
CA LYS A 17 8.94 11.31 9.86
C LYS A 17 9.64 10.81 8.61
N PHE A 18 10.94 11.04 8.59
CA PHE A 18 11.81 10.57 7.53
C PHE A 18 12.59 9.33 8.01
N CYS A 19 12.31 8.17 7.44
CA CYS A 19 13.04 6.95 7.69
C CYS A 19 13.97 6.66 6.51
N LYS A 20 15.24 6.40 6.80
CA LYS A 20 16.20 5.98 5.76
C LYS A 20 15.78 4.65 5.14
N GLY A 21 16.04 4.49 3.86
CA GLY A 21 15.88 3.22 3.16
C GLY A 21 16.64 2.09 3.87
N ARG A 22 16.06 0.91 3.91
CA ARG A 22 16.73 -0.30 4.45
C ARG A 22 17.73 -0.83 3.42
N SER A 23 18.80 -1.44 3.92
CA SER A 23 19.72 -2.15 3.03
C SER A 23 19.02 -3.34 2.38
N VAL A 24 19.20 -3.47 1.07
CA VAL A 24 18.62 -4.54 0.29
C VAL A 24 19.72 -5.50 -0.15
N PRO A 25 19.51 -6.82 -0.14
CA PRO A 25 20.45 -7.78 -0.69
C PRO A 25 20.80 -7.42 -2.14
N PHE A 26 22.08 -7.52 -2.50
CA PHE A 26 22.56 -7.15 -3.82
C PHE A 26 21.81 -7.89 -4.95
N ALA A 27 21.48 -9.16 -4.72
CA ALA A 27 20.72 -9.98 -5.69
C ALA A 27 19.33 -9.43 -6.03
N LEU A 28 18.70 -8.64 -5.15
CA LEU A 28 17.36 -8.08 -5.36
C LEU A 28 17.38 -6.68 -5.98
N LYS A 29 18.53 -5.99 -6.00
CA LYS A 29 18.62 -4.62 -6.51
C LYS A 29 18.06 -4.47 -7.91
N GLY A 30 18.50 -5.29 -8.85
CA GLY A 30 18.04 -5.19 -10.23
C GLY A 30 16.55 -5.51 -10.41
N ALA A 31 15.96 -6.35 -9.56
CA ALA A 31 14.53 -6.62 -9.59
C ALA A 31 13.74 -5.43 -9.01
N ILE A 32 14.27 -4.80 -7.96
CA ILE A 32 13.66 -3.60 -7.36
C ILE A 32 13.69 -2.42 -8.33
N ASP A 33 14.82 -2.19 -8.99
CA ASP A 33 14.97 -1.10 -9.96
C ASP A 33 13.95 -1.25 -11.09
N ARG A 34 13.80 -2.45 -11.65
CA ARG A 34 12.80 -2.73 -12.69
C ARG A 34 11.36 -2.50 -12.21
N GLU A 35 11.05 -2.92 -10.97
CA GLU A 35 9.71 -2.72 -10.42
C GLU A 35 9.44 -1.24 -10.17
N LEU A 36 10.41 -0.46 -9.71
CA LEU A 36 10.28 1.00 -9.55
C LEU A 36 10.04 1.68 -10.90
N ASP A 37 10.80 1.31 -11.93
CA ASP A 37 10.63 1.85 -13.29
C ASP A 37 9.22 1.54 -13.85
N HIS A 38 8.72 0.32 -13.58
CA HIS A 38 7.38 -0.09 -13.98
C HIS A 38 6.29 0.72 -13.27
N LEU A 39 6.39 0.88 -11.94
CA LEU A 39 5.45 1.65 -11.15
C LEU A 39 5.46 3.15 -11.52
N GLU A 40 6.62 3.68 -11.90
CA GLU A 40 6.74 5.06 -12.42
C GLU A 40 6.08 5.19 -13.82
N ALA A 41 6.32 4.22 -14.71
CA ALA A 41 5.69 4.20 -16.04
C ALA A 41 4.16 4.12 -15.96
N ASP A 42 3.64 3.34 -14.99
CA ASP A 42 2.21 3.20 -14.74
C ASP A 42 1.61 4.40 -13.95
N ARG A 43 2.41 5.40 -13.63
CA ARG A 43 2.02 6.59 -12.84
C ARG A 43 1.47 6.25 -11.44
N ILE A 44 1.92 5.13 -10.87
CA ILE A 44 1.64 4.75 -9.48
C ILE A 44 2.60 5.47 -8.54
N LEU A 45 3.85 5.67 -9.00
CA LEU A 45 4.88 6.42 -8.29
C LEU A 45 5.34 7.62 -9.09
N GLU A 46 5.76 8.66 -8.39
CA GLU A 46 6.38 9.86 -8.96
C GLU A 46 7.69 10.16 -8.23
N LYS A 47 8.73 10.49 -8.97
CA LYS A 47 10.02 10.93 -8.41
C LYS A 47 9.89 12.33 -7.84
N VAL A 48 10.27 12.48 -6.57
CA VAL A 48 10.34 13.77 -5.89
C VAL A 48 11.77 14.08 -5.49
N SER A 49 12.16 15.35 -5.57
CA SER A 49 13.48 15.80 -5.15
C SER A 49 13.60 15.99 -3.64
N TYR A 50 12.48 16.21 -2.96
CA TYR A 50 12.42 16.44 -1.53
C TYR A 50 11.09 15.95 -0.94
N SER A 51 11.15 15.39 0.26
CA SER A 51 9.97 15.08 1.06
C SER A 51 10.34 15.12 2.55
N GLU A 52 9.46 15.66 3.38
CA GLU A 52 9.57 15.57 4.83
C GLU A 52 9.20 14.18 5.36
N TRP A 53 8.42 13.43 4.59
CA TRP A 53 8.02 12.08 4.91
C TRP A 53 8.78 11.09 4.04
N ALA A 54 9.34 10.06 4.67
CA ALA A 54 9.91 8.92 3.93
C ALA A 54 9.64 7.62 4.66
N THR A 55 9.02 6.69 3.96
CA THR A 55 8.69 5.36 4.45
C THR A 55 9.64 4.33 3.85
N PRO A 56 10.26 3.45 4.66
CA PRO A 56 11.07 2.36 4.12
C PRO A 56 10.22 1.43 3.26
N VAL A 57 10.79 1.00 2.14
CA VAL A 57 10.16 0.01 1.26
C VAL A 57 10.70 -1.37 1.56
N VAL A 58 9.82 -2.37 1.58
CA VAL A 58 10.14 -3.78 1.78
C VAL A 58 9.82 -4.53 0.49
N PRO A 59 10.82 -5.18 -0.13
CA PRO A 59 10.57 -6.05 -1.27
C PRO A 59 9.96 -7.38 -0.81
N VAL A 60 8.83 -7.74 -1.39
CA VAL A 60 8.12 -9.00 -1.12
C VAL A 60 8.17 -9.87 -2.38
N PRO A 61 8.90 -10.99 -2.36
CA PRO A 61 8.89 -11.93 -3.48
C PRO A 61 7.50 -12.53 -3.67
N LYS A 62 7.05 -12.55 -4.92
CA LYS A 62 5.85 -13.29 -5.35
C LYS A 62 6.23 -14.60 -6.02
N THR A 63 5.22 -15.44 -6.26
CA THR A 63 5.39 -16.62 -7.13
C THR A 63 5.85 -16.19 -8.52
N GLU A 64 6.63 -17.04 -9.20
CA GLU A 64 7.15 -16.81 -10.57
C GLU A 64 8.25 -15.73 -10.70
N GLY A 65 8.99 -15.45 -9.63
CA GLY A 65 10.11 -14.51 -9.69
C GLY A 65 9.72 -13.03 -9.79
N GLN A 66 8.45 -12.72 -9.63
CA GLN A 66 7.98 -11.34 -9.52
C GLN A 66 8.25 -10.78 -8.12
N LEU A 67 8.40 -9.47 -8.05
CA LEU A 67 8.63 -8.73 -6.83
C LEU A 67 7.52 -7.70 -6.64
N GLN A 68 7.04 -7.57 -5.40
CA GLN A 68 6.15 -6.47 -5.03
C GLN A 68 6.87 -5.56 -4.03
N LEU A 69 6.78 -4.26 -4.24
CA LEU A 69 7.28 -3.26 -3.30
C LEU A 69 6.17 -2.85 -2.35
N CYS A 70 6.41 -2.94 -1.05
CA CYS A 70 5.46 -2.56 -0.02
C CYS A 70 6.06 -1.49 0.89
N GLY A 71 5.34 -0.39 1.13
CA GLY A 71 5.74 0.62 2.10
C GLY A 71 5.48 0.15 3.53
N ASP A 72 6.47 0.27 4.42
CA ASP A 72 6.32 -0.01 5.85
C ASP A 72 5.71 1.21 6.58
N TYR A 73 4.47 1.50 6.28
CA TYR A 73 3.73 2.64 6.84
C TYR A 73 3.55 2.57 8.36
N LYS A 74 3.70 1.38 8.96
CA LYS A 74 3.61 1.18 10.41
C LYS A 74 4.62 2.03 11.17
N VAL A 75 5.79 2.24 10.59
CA VAL A 75 6.86 3.02 11.24
C VAL A 75 6.79 4.51 10.97
N THR A 76 5.95 4.95 10.06
CA THR A 76 5.84 6.36 9.64
C THR A 76 4.45 6.94 9.87
N ILE A 77 3.55 6.75 8.94
CA ILE A 77 2.27 7.46 8.90
C ILE A 77 1.18 6.82 9.78
N ASN A 78 1.12 5.48 9.88
CA ASN A 78 0.05 4.80 10.61
C ASN A 78 -0.11 5.28 12.07
N PRO A 79 0.96 5.55 12.84
CA PRO A 79 0.81 6.00 14.22
C PRO A 79 0.17 7.39 14.37
N VAL A 80 0.28 8.22 13.33
CA VAL A 80 -0.19 9.61 13.32
C VAL A 80 -1.40 9.83 12.43
N LEU A 81 -1.88 8.79 11.76
CA LEU A 81 -3.07 8.86 10.93
C LEU A 81 -4.33 8.90 11.79
N GLU A 82 -5.26 9.76 11.41
CA GLU A 82 -6.64 9.64 11.89
C GLU A 82 -7.30 8.49 11.14
N VAL A 83 -7.56 7.41 11.87
CA VAL A 83 -8.18 6.21 11.29
C VAL A 83 -9.69 6.33 11.43
N ASP A 84 -10.37 6.32 10.30
CA ASP A 84 -11.82 6.19 10.27
C ASP A 84 -12.19 4.79 10.77
N GLN A 85 -12.85 4.73 11.93
CA GLN A 85 -13.22 3.46 12.57
C GLN A 85 -14.51 2.90 11.93
N TYR A 86 -14.46 2.65 10.60
CA TYR A 86 -15.54 1.94 9.97
C TYR A 86 -15.54 0.46 10.40
N PRO A 87 -16.61 -0.03 11.03
CA PRO A 87 -16.67 -1.41 11.48
C PRO A 87 -16.68 -2.36 10.27
N LEU A 88 -15.59 -3.09 10.09
CA LEU A 88 -15.57 -4.14 9.08
C LEU A 88 -16.57 -5.24 9.45
N PRO A 89 -17.36 -5.73 8.50
CA PRO A 89 -18.30 -6.81 8.77
C PRO A 89 -17.55 -8.07 9.17
N LYS A 90 -18.06 -8.77 10.21
CA LYS A 90 -17.51 -10.06 10.61
C LYS A 90 -17.77 -11.13 9.53
N PRO A 91 -16.88 -12.11 9.35
CA PRO A 91 -17.07 -13.18 8.36
C PRO A 91 -18.44 -13.85 8.45
N ASP A 92 -18.93 -14.12 9.65
CA ASP A 92 -20.25 -14.75 9.87
C ASP A 92 -21.41 -13.90 9.33
N ASN A 93 -21.32 -12.57 9.47
CA ASN A 93 -22.31 -11.64 8.92
C ASN A 93 -22.28 -11.64 7.39
N ILE A 94 -21.06 -11.72 6.81
CA ILE A 94 -20.89 -11.82 5.35
C ILE A 94 -21.51 -13.12 4.86
N PHE A 95 -21.22 -14.25 5.50
CA PHE A 95 -21.80 -15.54 5.12
C PHE A 95 -23.32 -15.55 5.24
N ALA A 96 -23.88 -14.99 6.30
CA ALA A 96 -25.32 -14.85 6.47
C ALA A 96 -25.96 -14.02 5.33
N THR A 97 -25.32 -12.93 4.93
CA THR A 97 -25.80 -12.10 3.82
C THR A 97 -25.71 -12.82 2.48
N LEU A 98 -24.70 -13.67 2.28
CA LEU A 98 -24.49 -14.44 1.05
C LEU A 98 -25.36 -15.69 0.95
N ALA A 99 -25.93 -16.19 2.06
CA ALA A 99 -26.64 -17.48 2.13
C ALA A 99 -27.82 -17.62 1.15
N THR A 100 -28.43 -16.51 0.74
CA THR A 100 -29.57 -16.51 -0.21
C THR A 100 -29.13 -16.25 -1.66
N GLY A 101 -27.86 -15.95 -1.89
CA GLY A 101 -27.33 -15.64 -3.22
C GLY A 101 -27.16 -16.91 -4.06
N LYS A 102 -27.48 -16.83 -5.35
CA LYS A 102 -27.23 -17.90 -6.35
C LYS A 102 -26.01 -17.59 -7.22
N PHE A 103 -25.64 -16.32 -7.34
CA PHE A 103 -24.52 -15.85 -8.14
C PHE A 103 -23.69 -14.89 -7.32
N PHE A 104 -22.37 -14.99 -7.41
CA PHE A 104 -21.44 -14.15 -6.68
C PHE A 104 -20.37 -13.60 -7.61
N THR A 105 -19.97 -12.36 -7.38
CA THR A 105 -18.85 -11.75 -8.08
C THR A 105 -17.75 -11.43 -7.06
N LYS A 106 -16.52 -11.88 -7.34
CA LYS A 106 -15.33 -11.49 -6.59
C LYS A 106 -14.65 -10.35 -7.33
N ILE A 107 -14.46 -9.24 -6.63
CA ILE A 107 -13.70 -8.09 -7.15
C ILE A 107 -12.39 -8.05 -6.37
N ASP A 108 -11.27 -8.05 -7.08
CA ASP A 108 -9.95 -7.91 -6.53
C ASP A 108 -9.33 -6.63 -7.09
N LEU A 109 -8.87 -5.74 -6.20
CA LEU A 109 -8.30 -4.46 -6.59
C LEU A 109 -6.79 -4.63 -6.78
N THR A 110 -6.32 -4.39 -7.98
CA THR A 110 -4.88 -4.35 -8.26
C THR A 110 -4.27 -3.12 -7.59
N HIS A 111 -3.15 -3.29 -6.93
CA HIS A 111 -2.40 -2.21 -6.24
C HIS A 111 -3.21 -1.44 -5.17
N ALA A 112 -4.17 -2.10 -4.50
CA ALA A 112 -5.04 -1.46 -3.52
C ALA A 112 -4.30 -0.87 -2.29
N TYR A 113 -3.07 -1.28 -2.05
CA TYR A 113 -2.23 -0.83 -0.92
C TYR A 113 -0.96 -0.08 -1.37
N GLN A 114 -0.94 0.37 -2.59
CA GLN A 114 0.15 1.19 -3.14
C GLN A 114 -0.31 2.61 -3.41
#